data_58825072937ef5cb8e1f4e2fae4dcd1d
#
_entry.id   58825072937ef5cb8e1f4e2fae4dcd1d
#
_cell.length_a   1.000
_cell.length_b   1.000
_cell.length_c   1.000
_cell.angle_alpha   90.00
_cell.angle_beta   90.00
_cell.angle_gamma   90.00
#
_symmetry.space_group_name_H-M   'P 1'
#
loop_
_entity.id
_entity.type
_entity.pdbx_description
1 polymer ?
#
loop_
_entity_poly.entity_id
_entity_poly.type
_entity_poly.pdbx_seq_one_letter_code
_entity_poly.pdbx_strand_id
1 'polypeptide(L)'
;MRALIVDMPEKMEKFDTSKEALIMSRAADYIAPRNIPSSVISWVEQGYDHDPRIEATNIIKETSYDDVEKFYHDKVQNRPIVIMITGNKKDVDMKALEKYGEVRMVKFDEIYK
;
A
#
# COMPACT_ATOMS: atom_id res chain seq x y z
N MET A 1 -9.38 5.22 -8.52
CA MET A 1 -8.27 5.45 -7.57
C MET A 1 -8.35 6.81 -6.89
N ARG A 2 -8.40 7.96 -7.62
CA ARG A 2 -8.53 9.29 -7.00
C ARG A 2 -9.72 9.41 -6.04
N ALA A 3 -10.89 8.85 -6.38
CA ALA A 3 -12.06 8.87 -5.53
C ALA A 3 -11.81 8.24 -4.15
N LEU A 4 -11.02 7.17 -4.08
CA LEU A 4 -10.66 6.50 -2.82
C LEU A 4 -9.71 7.31 -1.92
N ILE A 5 -9.01 8.29 -2.49
CA ILE A 5 -8.10 9.18 -1.74
C ILE A 5 -8.86 10.42 -1.23
N VAL A 6 -9.91 10.81 -1.94
CA VAL A 6 -10.73 11.96 -1.57
C VAL A 6 -11.82 11.57 -0.58
N ASP A 7 -12.39 10.38 -0.76
CA ASP A 7 -13.53 9.91 0.02
C ASP A 7 -13.41 8.40 0.25
N MET A 8 -13.34 8.02 1.51
CA MET A 8 -13.30 6.61 1.91
C MET A 8 -14.71 6.03 1.79
N PRO A 9 -14.92 4.94 1.03
CA PRO A 9 -16.22 4.31 0.99
C PRO A 9 -16.55 3.70 2.37
N GLU A 10 -17.52 4.26 3.04
CA GLU A 10 -18.06 3.76 4.31
C GLU A 10 -18.73 2.40 4.09
N LYS A 11 -18.04 1.33 4.40
CA LYS A 11 -18.54 -0.05 4.29
C LYS A 11 -18.13 -0.85 5.53
N MET A 12 -18.68 -0.47 6.67
CA MET A 12 -18.43 -1.15 7.94
C MET A 12 -18.69 -2.67 7.85
N GLU A 13 -19.73 -3.10 7.13
CA GLU A 13 -20.03 -4.52 6.92
C GLU A 13 -18.87 -5.31 6.26
N LYS A 14 -18.06 -4.65 5.44
CA LYS A 14 -16.91 -5.30 4.80
C LYS A 14 -15.66 -5.29 5.66
N PHE A 15 -15.60 -4.45 6.68
CA PHE A 15 -14.43 -4.35 7.54
C PHE A 15 -14.18 -5.66 8.29
N ASP A 16 -15.20 -6.19 8.97
CA ASP A 16 -15.07 -7.43 9.75
C ASP A 16 -14.69 -8.61 8.86
N THR A 17 -15.38 -8.77 7.72
CA THR A 17 -15.06 -9.83 6.75
C THR A 17 -13.63 -9.70 6.22
N SER A 18 -13.18 -8.49 5.93
CA SER A 18 -11.82 -8.25 5.44
C SER A 18 -10.77 -8.50 6.52
N LYS A 19 -11.06 -8.11 7.76
CA LYS A 19 -10.22 -8.34 8.93
C LYS A 19 -10.05 -9.84 9.20
N GLU A 20 -11.14 -10.60 9.20
CA GLU A 20 -11.11 -12.06 9.33
C GLU A 20 -10.30 -12.72 8.22
N ALA A 21 -10.56 -12.34 6.96
CA ALA A 21 -9.82 -12.85 5.81
C ALA A 21 -8.32 -12.57 5.92
N LEU A 22 -7.94 -11.39 6.42
CA LEU A 22 -6.54 -11.02 6.63
C LEU A 22 -5.89 -11.85 7.74
N ILE A 23 -6.60 -12.08 8.86
CA ILE A 23 -6.12 -12.94 9.97
C ILE A 23 -5.93 -14.38 9.49
N MET A 24 -6.89 -14.92 8.72
CA MET A 24 -6.78 -16.28 8.15
C MET A 24 -5.61 -16.37 7.16
N SER A 25 -5.43 -15.38 6.31
CA SER A 25 -4.28 -15.32 5.39
C SER A 25 -2.97 -15.32 6.14
N ARG A 26 -2.85 -14.55 7.23
CA ARG A 26 -1.65 -14.54 8.09
C ARG A 26 -1.41 -15.87 8.80
N ALA A 27 -2.45 -16.55 9.26
CA ALA A 27 -2.33 -17.86 9.88
C ALA A 27 -1.86 -18.95 8.90
N ALA A 28 -2.17 -18.78 7.60
CA ALA A 28 -1.72 -19.69 6.54
C ALA A 28 -0.37 -19.30 5.93
N ASP A 29 0.23 -18.19 6.36
CA ASP A 29 1.49 -17.66 5.81
C ASP A 29 2.68 -18.51 6.24
N TYR A 30 3.15 -19.34 5.31
CA TYR A 30 4.27 -20.26 5.50
C TYR A 30 5.51 -19.79 4.76
N ILE A 31 6.60 -19.65 5.49
CA ILE A 31 7.90 -19.40 4.88
C ILE A 31 8.60 -20.72 4.59
N ALA A 32 8.81 -21.01 3.31
CA ALA A 32 9.58 -22.19 2.93
C ALA A 32 11.01 -22.12 3.54
N PRO A 33 11.59 -23.24 4.01
CA PRO A 33 12.90 -23.24 4.69
C PRO A 33 14.00 -22.52 3.92
N ARG A 34 14.02 -22.63 2.60
CA ARG A 34 14.99 -21.95 1.73
C ARG A 34 14.87 -20.41 1.75
N ASN A 35 13.73 -19.87 2.12
CA ASN A 35 13.45 -18.44 2.15
C ASN A 35 13.63 -17.82 3.55
N ILE A 36 13.84 -18.65 4.59
CA ILE A 36 14.02 -18.15 5.97
C ILE A 36 15.18 -17.16 6.06
N PRO A 37 16.39 -17.45 5.51
CA PRO A 37 17.50 -16.52 5.60
C PRO A 37 17.19 -15.14 5.00
N SER A 38 16.58 -15.11 3.81
CA SER A 38 16.21 -13.84 3.16
C SER A 38 15.12 -13.07 3.91
N SER A 39 14.17 -13.80 4.53
CA SER A 39 13.15 -13.18 5.37
C SER A 39 13.76 -12.54 6.61
N VAL A 40 14.68 -13.25 7.28
CA VAL A 40 15.37 -12.71 8.47
C VAL A 40 16.20 -11.46 8.12
N ILE A 41 16.94 -11.50 7.02
CA ILE A 41 17.70 -10.33 6.53
C ILE A 41 16.76 -9.15 6.31
N SER A 42 15.64 -9.37 5.63
CA SER A 42 14.65 -8.31 5.36
C SER A 42 14.06 -7.74 6.66
N TRP A 43 13.79 -8.55 7.67
CA TRP A 43 13.29 -8.07 8.96
C TRP A 43 14.34 -7.23 9.69
N VAL A 44 15.60 -7.67 9.70
CA VAL A 44 16.70 -6.91 10.30
C VAL A 44 16.91 -5.56 9.59
N GLU A 45 16.82 -5.53 8.26
CA GLU A 45 16.89 -4.29 7.49
C GLU A 45 15.74 -3.33 7.80
N GLN A 46 14.58 -3.85 8.19
CA GLN A 46 13.42 -3.09 8.65
C GLN A 46 13.50 -2.68 10.12
N GLY A 47 14.54 -3.12 10.84
CA GLY A 47 14.76 -2.78 12.24
C GLY A 47 14.15 -3.75 13.25
N TYR A 48 13.69 -4.93 12.80
CA TYR A 48 13.19 -5.97 13.70
C TYR A 48 14.32 -6.91 14.13
N ASP A 49 14.31 -7.31 15.40
CA ASP A 49 15.20 -8.31 15.98
C ASP A 49 14.53 -9.69 16.15
N HIS A 50 13.28 -9.81 15.73
CA HIS A 50 12.44 -10.99 15.81
C HIS A 50 11.50 -11.10 14.59
N ASP A 51 10.70 -12.18 14.53
CA ASP A 51 9.64 -12.35 13.53
C ASP A 51 8.46 -11.39 13.80
N PRO A 52 8.26 -10.35 13.01
CA PRO A 52 7.23 -9.33 13.28
C PRO A 52 5.80 -9.80 12.96
N ARG A 53 5.61 -10.98 12.37
CA ARG A 53 4.30 -11.42 11.88
C ARG A 53 3.30 -11.67 13.01
N ILE A 54 3.77 -12.14 14.17
CA ILE A 54 2.91 -12.38 15.35
C ILE A 54 2.39 -11.05 15.87
N GLU A 55 3.28 -10.08 16.05
CA GLU A 55 2.92 -8.73 16.50
C GLU A 55 1.97 -8.04 15.52
N ALA A 56 2.30 -8.07 14.23
CA ALA A 56 1.43 -7.53 13.19
C ALA A 56 0.03 -8.17 13.20
N THR A 57 -0.05 -9.48 13.44
CA THR A 57 -1.33 -10.18 13.53
C THR A 57 -2.13 -9.75 14.76
N ASN A 58 -1.48 -9.52 15.90
CA ASN A 58 -2.14 -9.02 17.10
C ASN A 58 -2.66 -7.58 16.90
N ILE A 59 -1.87 -6.71 16.29
CA ILE A 59 -2.30 -5.36 15.90
C ILE A 59 -3.55 -5.43 15.01
N ILE A 60 -3.58 -6.30 14.00
CA ILE A 60 -4.74 -6.47 13.13
C ILE A 60 -5.98 -6.90 13.94
N LYS A 61 -5.83 -7.82 14.90
CA LYS A 61 -6.94 -8.27 15.75
C LYS A 61 -7.51 -7.16 16.61
N GLU A 62 -6.69 -6.25 17.09
CA GLU A 62 -7.06 -5.15 17.96
C GLU A 62 -7.58 -3.93 17.19
N THR A 63 -7.20 -3.78 15.91
CA THR A 63 -7.60 -2.64 15.08
C THR A 63 -9.12 -2.59 14.91
N SER A 64 -9.71 -1.45 15.22
CA SER A 64 -11.12 -1.12 15.00
C SER A 64 -11.34 -0.45 13.65
N TYR A 65 -12.61 -0.32 13.24
CA TYR A 65 -12.97 0.48 12.06
C TYR A 65 -12.59 1.96 12.25
N ASP A 66 -12.81 2.50 13.45
CA ASP A 66 -12.47 3.89 13.78
C ASP A 66 -10.97 4.16 13.66
N ASP A 67 -10.11 3.19 14.00
CA ASP A 67 -8.66 3.31 13.82
C ASP A 67 -8.28 3.42 12.34
N VAL A 68 -8.94 2.64 11.48
CA VAL A 68 -8.73 2.69 10.04
C VAL A 68 -9.23 4.02 9.46
N GLU A 69 -10.39 4.48 9.89
CA GLU A 69 -10.95 5.77 9.48
C GLU A 69 -10.03 6.93 9.89
N LYS A 70 -9.58 6.93 11.14
CA LYS A 70 -8.62 7.92 11.65
C LYS A 70 -7.32 7.91 10.86
N PHE A 71 -6.76 6.72 10.60
CA PHE A 71 -5.55 6.59 9.78
C PHE A 71 -5.78 7.15 8.38
N TYR A 72 -6.93 6.85 7.78
CA TYR A 72 -7.28 7.37 6.45
C TYR A 72 -7.31 8.90 6.44
N HIS A 73 -7.99 9.53 7.39
CA HIS A 73 -8.06 10.99 7.50
C HIS A 73 -6.69 11.63 7.74
N ASP A 74 -5.88 11.03 8.60
CA ASP A 74 -4.59 11.60 9.00
C ASP A 74 -3.50 11.40 7.93
N LYS A 75 -3.52 10.29 7.22
CA LYS A 75 -2.39 9.83 6.40
C LYS A 75 -2.69 9.69 4.91
N VAL A 76 -3.95 9.49 4.52
CA VAL A 76 -4.32 9.19 3.14
C VAL A 76 -5.14 10.32 2.50
N GLN A 77 -6.13 10.83 3.21
CA GLN A 77 -7.07 11.81 2.68
C GLN A 77 -6.36 13.09 2.25
N ASN A 78 -6.68 13.54 1.04
CA ASN A 78 -6.13 14.77 0.44
C ASN A 78 -4.60 14.86 0.38
N ARG A 79 -3.90 13.72 0.47
CA ARG A 79 -2.45 13.71 0.28
C ARG A 79 -2.09 13.89 -1.19
N PRO A 80 -0.96 14.56 -1.48
CA PRO A 80 -0.46 14.65 -2.85
C PRO A 80 -0.16 13.24 -3.38
N ILE A 81 -0.53 13.02 -4.64
CA ILE A 81 -0.27 11.77 -5.34
C ILE A 81 0.65 12.01 -6.53
N VAL A 82 1.52 11.05 -6.79
CA VAL A 82 2.32 11.00 -8.01
C VAL A 82 1.76 9.89 -8.88
N ILE A 83 1.42 10.24 -10.12
CA ILE A 83 0.95 9.28 -11.12
C ILE A 83 2.09 9.05 -12.11
N MET A 84 2.61 7.83 -12.15
CA MET A 84 3.64 7.44 -13.11
C MET A 84 2.99 6.66 -14.25
N ILE A 85 3.27 7.06 -15.49
CA ILE A 85 2.75 6.41 -16.68
C ILE A 85 3.94 6.04 -17.57
N THR A 86 4.01 4.76 -17.94
CA THR A 86 4.97 4.25 -18.91
C THR A 86 4.22 3.82 -20.16
N GLY A 87 4.66 4.30 -21.31
CA GLY A 87 4.00 3.96 -22.57
C GLY A 87 4.53 4.78 -23.76
N ASN A 88 3.93 4.55 -24.92
CA ASN A 88 4.27 5.33 -26.10
C ASN A 88 3.54 6.69 -26.02
N LYS A 89 4.29 7.77 -26.12
CA LYS A 89 3.76 9.14 -26.07
C LYS A 89 2.60 9.38 -27.05
N LYS A 90 2.61 8.68 -28.20
CA LYS A 90 1.57 8.85 -29.24
C LYS A 90 0.19 8.32 -28.78
N ASP A 91 0.19 7.37 -27.83
CA ASP A 91 -1.00 6.69 -27.35
C ASP A 91 -1.54 7.34 -26.05
N VAL A 92 -0.88 8.39 -25.57
CA VAL A 92 -1.23 9.08 -24.31
C VAL A 92 -1.81 10.45 -24.62
N ASP A 93 -3.03 10.71 -24.14
CA ASP A 93 -3.63 12.03 -24.18
C ASP A 93 -3.02 12.93 -23.10
N MET A 94 -2.01 13.72 -23.49
CA MET A 94 -1.29 14.63 -22.60
C MET A 94 -2.22 15.68 -21.99
N LYS A 95 -3.21 16.18 -22.73
CA LYS A 95 -4.17 17.19 -22.22
C LYS A 95 -5.08 16.61 -21.15
N ALA A 96 -5.42 15.32 -21.26
CA ALA A 96 -6.17 14.64 -20.23
C ALA A 96 -5.36 14.48 -18.93
N LEU A 97 -4.04 14.31 -19.02
CA LEU A 97 -3.15 14.21 -17.85
C LEU A 97 -2.98 15.55 -17.13
N GLU A 98 -2.87 16.65 -17.85
CA GLU A 98 -2.73 18.00 -17.28
C GLU A 98 -3.88 18.37 -16.32
N LYS A 99 -5.06 17.74 -16.47
CA LYS A 99 -6.19 17.90 -15.55
C LYS A 99 -5.93 17.34 -14.14
N TYR A 100 -4.94 16.47 -13.98
CA TYR A 100 -4.61 15.84 -12.70
C TYR A 100 -3.43 16.49 -11.98
N GLY A 101 -2.65 17.31 -12.67
CA GLY A 101 -1.50 18.01 -12.11
C GLY A 101 -0.44 18.34 -13.15
N GLU A 102 0.71 18.79 -12.69
CA GLU A 102 1.86 19.08 -13.54
C GLU A 102 2.39 17.79 -14.18
N VAL A 103 2.55 17.81 -15.51
CA VAL A 103 3.06 16.66 -16.26
C VAL A 103 4.54 16.85 -16.54
N ARG A 104 5.37 16.00 -15.94
CA ARG A 104 6.82 15.94 -16.20
C ARG A 104 7.16 14.75 -17.08
N MET A 105 7.78 15.01 -18.22
CA MET A 105 8.37 13.97 -19.06
C MET A 105 9.73 13.58 -18.51
N VAL A 106 9.91 12.33 -18.18
CA VAL A 106 11.19 11.78 -17.71
C VAL A 106 11.82 10.94 -18.83
N LYS A 107 13.06 11.21 -19.17
CA LYS A 107 13.80 10.43 -20.16
C LYS A 107 14.44 9.21 -19.51
N PHE A 108 14.67 8.18 -20.32
CA PHE A 108 15.28 6.94 -19.85
C PHE A 108 16.63 7.19 -19.14
N ASP A 109 17.46 8.07 -19.67
CA ASP A 109 18.79 8.42 -19.14
C ASP A 109 18.72 9.18 -17.79
N GLU A 110 17.55 9.70 -17.41
CA GLU A 110 17.34 10.34 -16.11
C GLU A 110 17.02 9.31 -15.02
N ILE A 111 16.54 8.11 -15.42
CA ILE A 111 16.14 7.05 -14.49
C ILE A 111 17.34 6.13 -14.18
N TYR A 112 18.14 5.87 -15.19
CA TYR A 112 19.29 4.96 -15.10
C TYR A 112 20.58 5.77 -15.28
N LYS A 113 21.16 6.18 -14.18
CA LYS A 113 22.51 6.73 -14.11
C LYS A 113 23.51 5.67 -13.72
#